data_1fff9572a27ac91c6a8bd26b72cbbc45
#
_entry.id   1fff9572a27ac91c6a8bd26b72cbbc45
#
_cell.length_a   1.000
_cell.length_b   1.000
_cell.length_c   1.000
_cell.angle_alpha   90.00
_cell.angle_beta   90.00
_cell.angle_gamma   90.00
#
_symmetry.space_group_name_H-M   'P 1'
#
loop_
_entity.id
_entity.type
_entity.pdbx_description
1 polymer ?
#
loop_
_entity_poly.entity_id
_entity_poly.type
_entity_poly.pdbx_seq_one_letter_code
_entity_poly.pdbx_strand_id
1 'polypeptide(L)'
;MSYLEEHFPNYDCDKNGNVFKDGKQINPFKSNKYLQIYLRDKDNKKKICGVHTLVAMKYLNYFDGCVVHHKDRNTHNNCLDNLEVYERSYHSSTHAKENIKFYNSRKGKTAWNRGMKMPQGFCEKCSKSAKRRGFNGNKYVKKDQYLAV
;
A
#
# COMPACT_ATOMS: atom_id res chain seq x y z
N MET A 1 8.05 -23.84 11.95
CA MET A 1 8.86 -23.20 10.90
C MET A 1 8.10 -21.97 10.44
N SER A 2 8.72 -20.81 10.44
CA SER A 2 8.06 -19.57 10.01
C SER A 2 7.95 -19.50 8.49
N TYR A 3 7.02 -18.70 7.97
CA TYR A 3 6.89 -18.47 6.53
C TYR A 3 8.20 -17.95 5.91
N LEU A 4 8.96 -17.13 6.67
CA LEU A 4 10.25 -16.63 6.24
C LEU A 4 11.27 -17.76 6.05
N GLU A 5 11.42 -18.64 7.03
CA GLU A 5 12.37 -19.77 6.97
C GLU A 5 12.04 -20.73 5.83
N GLU A 6 10.76 -20.93 5.57
CA GLU A 6 10.32 -21.80 4.48
C GLU A 6 10.67 -21.27 3.11
N HIS A 7 10.50 -19.96 2.87
CA HIS A 7 10.63 -19.37 1.52
C HIS A 7 11.96 -18.67 1.29
N PHE A 8 12.64 -18.20 2.34
CA PHE A 8 13.87 -17.42 2.29
C PHE A 8 14.90 -17.87 3.36
N PRO A 9 15.41 -19.10 3.29
CA PRO A 9 16.18 -19.71 4.38
C PRO A 9 17.48 -18.97 4.76
N ASN A 10 18.04 -18.18 3.85
CA ASN A 10 19.28 -17.43 4.09
C ASN A 10 19.04 -16.05 4.72
N TYR A 11 17.78 -15.70 4.97
CA TYR A 11 17.43 -14.39 5.51
C TYR A 11 16.77 -14.53 6.87
N ASP A 12 17.10 -13.60 7.74
CA ASP A 12 16.53 -13.50 9.07
C ASP A 12 16.21 -12.04 9.43
N CYS A 13 15.39 -11.84 10.45
CA CYS A 13 15.11 -10.52 10.99
C CYS A 13 14.85 -10.59 12.50
N ASP A 14 15.15 -9.49 13.19
CA ASP A 14 14.79 -9.31 14.59
C ASP A 14 13.44 -8.59 14.78
N LYS A 15 13.00 -8.49 16.03
CA LYS A 15 11.75 -7.82 16.41
C LYS A 15 11.78 -6.29 16.18
N ASN A 16 12.94 -5.70 16.02
CA ASN A 16 13.13 -4.28 15.77
C ASN A 16 13.14 -3.95 14.27
N GLY A 17 13.08 -4.97 13.39
CA GLY A 17 13.13 -4.79 11.94
C GLY A 17 14.54 -4.72 11.37
N ASN A 18 15.58 -5.13 12.11
CA ASN A 18 16.89 -5.33 11.51
C ASN A 18 16.88 -6.64 10.72
N VAL A 19 17.48 -6.62 9.55
CA VAL A 19 17.49 -7.76 8.63
C VAL A 19 18.89 -8.31 8.48
N PHE A 20 18.99 -9.64 8.43
CA PHE A 20 20.25 -10.37 8.33
C PHE A 20 20.21 -11.29 7.11
N LYS A 21 21.35 -11.48 6.50
CA LYS A 21 21.59 -12.48 5.47
C LYS A 21 22.83 -13.29 5.83
N ASP A 22 22.71 -14.60 5.92
CA ASP A 22 23.82 -15.51 6.32
C ASP A 22 24.51 -15.01 7.62
N GLY A 23 23.72 -14.54 8.60
CA GLY A 23 24.18 -13.99 9.87
C GLY A 23 24.77 -12.57 9.83
N LYS A 24 24.89 -11.95 8.66
CA LYS A 24 25.39 -10.58 8.50
C LYS A 24 24.23 -9.59 8.35
N GLN A 25 24.24 -8.52 9.12
CA GLN A 25 23.24 -7.46 9.00
C GLN A 25 23.33 -6.77 7.63
N ILE A 26 22.19 -6.58 6.99
CA ILE A 26 22.05 -5.88 5.72
C ILE A 26 21.20 -4.63 5.89
N ASN A 27 21.57 -3.56 5.20
CA ASN A 27 20.85 -2.30 5.27
C ASN A 27 19.73 -2.26 4.21
N PRO A 28 18.48 -2.01 4.63
CA PRO A 28 17.40 -1.81 3.70
C PRO A 28 17.56 -0.48 2.94
N PHE A 29 17.08 -0.43 1.71
CA PHE A 29 17.00 0.79 0.93
C PHE A 29 15.60 1.39 1.02
N LYS A 30 15.52 2.70 0.93
CA LYS A 30 14.24 3.43 0.91
C LYS A 30 13.67 3.43 -0.50
N SER A 31 12.46 2.89 -0.65
CA SER A 31 11.72 2.96 -1.91
C SER A 31 10.32 3.49 -1.63
N ASN A 32 10.00 4.65 -2.20
CA ASN A 32 8.77 5.38 -1.92
C ASN A 32 8.56 5.61 -0.41
N LYS A 33 7.55 4.94 0.16
CA LYS A 33 7.16 5.07 1.57
C LYS A 33 7.74 4.00 2.48
N TYR A 34 8.37 2.95 1.93
CA TYR A 34 8.76 1.76 2.70
C TYR A 34 10.26 1.51 2.66
N LEU A 35 10.77 0.89 3.72
CA LEU A 35 12.10 0.28 3.73
C LEU A 35 11.99 -1.11 3.07
N GLN A 36 12.84 -1.36 2.07
CA GLN A 36 12.81 -2.59 1.27
C GLN A 36 14.20 -3.21 1.15
N ILE A 37 14.22 -4.50 0.89
CA ILE A 37 15.44 -5.24 0.57
C ILE A 37 15.25 -6.13 -0.66
N TYR A 38 16.37 -6.50 -1.27
CA TYR A 38 16.41 -7.53 -2.29
C TYR A 38 16.64 -8.89 -1.63
N LEU A 39 15.72 -9.81 -1.88
CA LEU A 39 15.81 -11.20 -1.48
C LEU A 39 16.11 -12.09 -2.68
N ARG A 40 16.61 -13.29 -2.38
CA ARG A 40 16.62 -14.41 -3.32
C ARG A 40 15.82 -15.56 -2.71
N ASP A 41 14.87 -16.08 -3.47
CA ASP A 41 14.10 -17.25 -3.06
C ASP A 41 14.91 -18.54 -3.23
N LYS A 42 14.30 -19.68 -2.92
CA LYS A 42 14.90 -21.02 -3.08
C LYS A 42 15.38 -21.31 -4.51
N ASP A 43 14.69 -20.74 -5.50
CA ASP A 43 15.04 -20.87 -6.92
C ASP A 43 16.07 -19.84 -7.39
N ASN A 44 16.70 -19.11 -6.44
CA ASN A 44 17.65 -18.03 -6.68
C ASN A 44 17.07 -16.82 -7.46
N LYS A 45 15.74 -16.71 -7.56
CA LYS A 45 15.07 -15.60 -8.21
C LYS A 45 15.10 -14.37 -7.30
N LYS A 46 15.43 -13.22 -7.87
CA LYS A 46 15.48 -11.95 -7.15
C LYS A 46 14.06 -11.43 -6.91
N LYS A 47 13.76 -11.12 -5.66
CA LYS A 47 12.50 -10.49 -5.23
C LYS A 47 12.78 -9.23 -4.41
N ILE A 48 11.88 -8.26 -4.46
CA ILE A 48 11.90 -7.08 -3.59
C ILE A 48 10.86 -7.31 -2.50
N CYS A 49 11.25 -7.14 -1.25
CA CYS A 49 10.36 -7.32 -0.11
C CYS A 49 10.49 -6.14 0.87
N GLY A 50 9.37 -5.73 1.46
CA GLY A 50 9.37 -4.75 2.54
C GLY A 50 9.89 -5.34 3.84
N VAL A 51 10.63 -4.56 4.63
CA VAL A 51 11.13 -5.00 5.94
C VAL A 51 9.97 -5.41 6.86
N HIS A 52 8.87 -4.62 6.90
CA HIS A 52 7.67 -4.96 7.66
C HIS A 52 7.08 -6.33 7.28
N THR A 53 7.15 -6.68 6.00
CA THR A 53 6.68 -7.98 5.51
C THR A 53 7.55 -9.12 6.00
N LEU A 54 8.89 -8.94 6.07
CA LEU A 54 9.78 -9.94 6.62
C LEU A 54 9.55 -10.19 8.11
N VAL A 55 9.38 -9.12 8.88
CA VAL A 55 9.03 -9.23 10.32
C VAL A 55 7.71 -9.98 10.49
N ALA A 56 6.71 -9.67 9.66
CA ALA A 56 5.44 -10.36 9.69
C ALA A 56 5.57 -11.84 9.30
N MET A 57 6.35 -12.19 8.29
CA MET A 57 6.61 -13.57 7.87
C MET A 57 7.27 -14.41 8.96
N LYS A 58 8.08 -13.79 9.81
CA LYS A 58 8.78 -14.51 10.88
C LYS A 58 7.96 -14.61 12.16
N TYR A 59 7.29 -13.54 12.58
CA TYR A 59 6.74 -13.41 13.92
C TYR A 59 5.22 -13.35 13.98
N LEU A 60 4.55 -13.06 12.86
CA LEU A 60 3.10 -12.96 12.78
C LEU A 60 2.54 -14.11 11.90
N ASN A 61 1.26 -14.35 11.98
CA ASN A 61 0.58 -15.34 11.14
C ASN A 61 0.45 -14.80 9.70
N TYR A 62 1.58 -14.66 9.01
CA TYR A 62 1.63 -14.21 7.63
C TYR A 62 1.14 -15.31 6.68
N PHE A 63 0.35 -14.92 5.69
CA PHE A 63 -0.15 -15.81 4.62
C PHE A 63 -0.22 -15.06 3.29
N ASP A 64 -0.26 -15.80 2.18
CA ASP A 64 -0.34 -15.21 0.86
C ASP A 64 -1.62 -14.39 0.66
N GLY A 65 -1.45 -13.15 0.19
CA GLY A 65 -2.56 -12.22 -0.04
C GLY A 65 -2.95 -11.37 1.16
N CYS A 66 -2.31 -11.56 2.33
CA CYS A 66 -2.50 -10.67 3.47
C CYS A 66 -1.82 -9.29 3.25
N VAL A 67 -2.16 -8.35 4.10
CA VAL A 67 -1.57 -7.00 4.16
C VAL A 67 -1.01 -6.76 5.54
N VAL A 68 0.21 -6.26 5.62
CA VAL A 68 0.83 -5.84 6.87
C VAL A 68 0.51 -4.37 7.11
N HIS A 69 -0.07 -4.07 8.25
CA HIS A 69 -0.50 -2.74 8.66
C HIS A 69 0.42 -2.18 9.75
N HIS A 70 0.76 -0.88 9.66
CA HIS A 70 1.49 -0.15 10.70
C HIS A 70 0.48 0.58 11.59
N LYS A 71 0.42 0.25 12.89
CA LYS A 71 -0.51 0.83 13.86
C LYS A 71 -0.35 2.34 13.98
N ASP A 72 0.88 2.82 14.01
CA ASP A 72 1.24 4.25 14.13
C ASP A 72 1.22 5.01 12.79
N ARG A 73 0.91 4.31 11.67
CA ARG A 73 0.96 4.85 10.28
C ARG A 73 2.35 5.29 9.83
N ASN A 74 3.40 5.04 10.61
CA ASN A 74 4.79 5.28 10.24
C ASN A 74 5.36 4.05 9.53
N THR A 75 5.45 4.09 8.22
CA THR A 75 5.92 2.99 7.38
C THR A 75 7.43 2.68 7.53
N HIS A 76 8.15 3.44 8.31
CA HIS A 76 9.55 3.19 8.66
C HIS A 76 9.70 2.49 10.02
N ASN A 77 8.67 2.50 10.85
CA ASN A 77 8.67 1.80 12.13
C ASN A 77 8.26 0.34 11.95
N ASN A 78 9.24 -0.51 11.66
CA ASN A 78 9.04 -1.93 11.37
C ASN A 78 9.18 -2.84 12.61
N CYS A 79 9.09 -2.27 13.83
CA CYS A 79 9.08 -3.05 15.05
C CYS A 79 7.85 -3.95 15.11
N LEU A 80 8.01 -5.17 15.61
CA LEU A 80 6.96 -6.18 15.71
C LEU A 80 5.69 -5.65 16.40
N ASP A 81 5.84 -4.89 17.50
CA ASP A 81 4.72 -4.35 18.29
C ASP A 81 3.87 -3.35 17.51
N ASN A 82 4.43 -2.74 16.46
CA ASN A 82 3.77 -1.79 15.59
C ASN A 82 3.08 -2.43 14.38
N LEU A 83 3.29 -3.73 14.14
CA LEU A 83 2.80 -4.41 12.96
C LEU A 83 1.60 -5.31 13.27
N GLU A 84 0.68 -5.35 12.33
CA GLU A 84 -0.47 -6.26 12.33
C GLU A 84 -0.69 -6.84 10.94
N VAL A 85 -1.17 -8.08 10.88
CA VAL A 85 -1.50 -8.78 9.62
C VAL A 85 -3.01 -8.85 9.47
N TYR A 86 -3.51 -8.40 8.33
CA TYR A 86 -4.94 -8.43 8.00
C TYR A 86 -5.18 -9.08 6.64
N GLU A 87 -6.35 -9.67 6.49
CA GLU A 87 -6.88 -9.91 5.14
C GLU A 87 -7.05 -8.59 4.38
N ARG A 88 -6.79 -8.63 3.08
CA ARG A 88 -6.90 -7.45 2.20
C ARG A 88 -8.29 -6.81 2.23
N SER A 89 -9.33 -7.63 2.27
CA SER A 89 -10.73 -7.19 2.38
C SER A 89 -11.00 -6.42 3.66
N TYR A 90 -10.53 -6.97 4.79
CA TYR A 90 -10.68 -6.36 6.11
C TYR A 90 -9.90 -5.04 6.21
N HIS A 91 -8.64 -5.03 5.79
CA HIS A 91 -7.79 -3.82 5.75
C HIS A 91 -8.43 -2.70 4.93
N SER A 92 -8.97 -3.03 3.74
CA SER A 92 -9.68 -2.05 2.91
C SER A 92 -10.92 -1.48 3.58
N SER A 93 -11.68 -2.31 4.31
CA SER A 93 -12.88 -1.87 5.03
C SER A 93 -12.56 -0.97 6.23
N THR A 94 -11.46 -1.23 6.91
CA THR A 94 -10.98 -0.40 8.04
C THR A 94 -10.61 0.99 7.57
N HIS A 95 -9.82 1.10 6.50
CA HIS A 95 -9.50 2.40 5.92
C HIS A 95 -10.70 3.09 5.27
N ALA A 96 -11.67 2.34 4.73
CA ALA A 96 -12.91 2.92 4.21
C ALA A 96 -13.71 3.62 5.31
N LYS A 97 -13.83 3.03 6.51
CA LYS A 97 -14.49 3.64 7.66
C LYS A 97 -13.81 4.94 8.10
N GLU A 98 -12.49 4.98 8.12
CA GLU A 98 -11.71 6.18 8.43
C GLU A 98 -11.86 7.25 7.34
N ASN A 99 -11.81 6.85 6.08
CA ASN A 99 -12.02 7.73 4.93
C ASN A 99 -13.43 8.33 4.90
N ILE A 100 -14.46 7.60 5.34
CA ILE A 100 -15.83 8.11 5.47
C ILE A 100 -15.89 9.24 6.51
N LYS A 101 -15.22 9.09 7.66
CA LYS A 101 -15.13 10.16 8.65
C LYS A 101 -14.48 11.41 8.06
N PHE A 102 -13.39 11.25 7.33
CA PHE A 102 -12.69 12.33 6.64
C PHE A 102 -13.55 12.97 5.53
N TYR A 103 -14.23 12.14 4.73
CA TYR A 103 -15.15 12.61 3.69
C TYR A 103 -16.31 13.40 4.29
N ASN A 104 -16.93 12.89 5.36
CA ASN A 104 -18.04 13.56 6.04
C ASN A 104 -17.61 14.89 6.67
N SER A 105 -16.37 15.00 7.19
CA SER A 105 -15.85 16.27 7.71
C SER A 105 -15.67 17.34 6.62
N ARG A 106 -15.59 16.93 5.35
CA ARG A 106 -15.47 17.80 4.17
C ARG A 106 -16.79 17.99 3.43
N LYS A 107 -17.82 17.21 3.76
CA LYS A 107 -19.14 17.30 3.14
C LYS A 107 -19.72 18.71 3.39
N GLY A 108 -20.15 19.36 2.32
CA GLY A 108 -20.68 20.74 2.39
C GLY A 108 -19.63 21.83 2.23
N LYS A 109 -18.33 21.54 2.32
CA LYS A 109 -17.29 22.53 1.97
C LYS A 109 -17.22 22.68 0.45
N THR A 110 -17.27 23.91 -0.02
CA THR A 110 -17.10 24.19 -1.45
C THR A 110 -15.69 23.81 -1.90
N ALA A 111 -15.58 23.19 -3.07
CA ALA A 111 -14.26 22.96 -3.67
C ALA A 111 -13.56 24.32 -3.86
N TRP A 112 -12.25 24.38 -3.57
CA TRP A 112 -11.44 25.60 -3.63
C TRP A 112 -11.52 26.31 -5.00
N ASN A 113 -11.80 25.56 -6.06
CA ASN A 113 -11.87 26.04 -7.43
C ASN A 113 -13.32 26.22 -7.93
N ARG A 114 -14.33 26.12 -7.06
CA ARG A 114 -15.73 26.33 -7.45
C ARG A 114 -15.94 27.81 -7.83
N GLY A 115 -16.42 28.05 -9.04
CA GLY A 115 -16.63 29.40 -9.58
C GLY A 115 -15.40 30.04 -10.20
N MET A 116 -14.21 29.41 -10.13
CA MET A 116 -13.04 29.90 -10.85
C MET A 116 -13.13 29.52 -12.33
N LYS A 117 -12.92 30.51 -13.20
CA LYS A 117 -12.68 30.24 -14.63
C LYS A 117 -11.33 29.59 -14.77
N MET A 118 -11.30 28.35 -15.26
CA MET A 118 -10.03 27.65 -15.51
C MET A 118 -9.30 28.32 -16.69
N PRO A 119 -7.97 28.43 -16.63
CA PRO A 119 -7.17 29.00 -17.73
C PRO A 119 -7.46 28.26 -19.05
N GLN A 120 -7.42 29.01 -20.16
CA GLN A 120 -7.60 28.44 -21.50
C GLN A 120 -6.59 27.33 -21.75
N GLY A 121 -7.04 26.21 -22.27
CA GLY A 121 -6.20 25.02 -22.49
C GLY A 121 -5.99 24.10 -21.27
N PHE A 122 -6.48 24.45 -20.07
CA PHE A 122 -6.36 23.59 -18.90
C PHE A 122 -7.05 22.24 -19.09
N CYS A 123 -8.27 22.25 -19.62
CA CYS A 123 -9.03 21.03 -19.91
C CYS A 123 -8.35 20.14 -20.95
N GLU A 124 -7.70 20.73 -21.96
CA GLU A 124 -6.94 19.99 -22.97
C GLU A 124 -5.70 19.32 -22.37
N LYS A 125 -4.96 20.03 -21.51
CA LYS A 125 -3.80 19.46 -20.80
C LYS A 125 -4.21 18.29 -19.91
N CYS A 126 -5.32 18.41 -19.19
CA CYS A 126 -5.87 17.33 -18.35
C CYS A 126 -6.31 16.13 -19.19
N SER A 127 -6.99 16.36 -20.32
CA SER A 127 -7.44 15.31 -21.24
C SER A 127 -6.26 14.57 -21.88
N LYS A 128 -5.23 15.31 -22.34
CA LYS A 128 -4.01 14.72 -22.89
C LYS A 128 -3.26 13.88 -21.84
N SER A 129 -3.17 14.37 -20.61
CA SER A 129 -2.55 13.64 -19.49
C SER A 129 -3.34 12.38 -19.09
N ALA A 130 -4.68 12.44 -19.13
CA ALA A 130 -5.54 11.29 -18.85
C ALA A 130 -5.42 10.21 -19.93
N LYS A 131 -5.42 10.60 -21.22
CA LYS A 131 -5.21 9.69 -22.36
C LYS A 131 -3.85 8.99 -22.30
N ARG A 132 -2.79 9.74 -21.93
CA ARG A 132 -1.41 9.17 -21.79
C ARG A 132 -1.35 8.11 -20.69
N ARG A 133 -2.18 8.20 -19.65
CA ARG A 133 -2.31 7.22 -18.55
C ARG A 133 -3.31 6.10 -18.84
N GLY A 134 -3.79 5.95 -20.06
CA GLY A 134 -4.75 4.91 -20.46
C GLY A 134 -6.16 5.13 -19.91
N PHE A 135 -6.47 6.35 -19.46
CA PHE A 135 -7.79 6.69 -18.96
C PHE A 135 -8.69 7.03 -20.16
N ASN A 136 -9.35 6.03 -20.72
CA ASN A 136 -10.42 6.24 -21.69
C ASN A 136 -11.66 6.71 -20.93
N GLY A 137 -12.04 7.98 -21.13
CA GLY A 137 -13.06 8.72 -20.40
C GLY A 137 -14.52 8.21 -20.47
N ASN A 138 -14.74 6.91 -20.67
CA ASN A 138 -16.05 6.30 -20.85
C ASN A 138 -16.44 5.31 -19.72
N LYS A 139 -16.13 5.61 -18.45
CA LYS A 139 -16.66 4.81 -17.32
C LYS A 139 -17.48 5.60 -16.30
N TYR A 140 -18.04 6.73 -16.68
CA TYR A 140 -19.16 7.31 -15.96
C TYR A 140 -20.41 7.14 -16.80
N VAL A 141 -20.98 5.94 -16.81
CA VAL A 141 -22.38 5.73 -17.19
C VAL A 141 -23.19 6.52 -16.17
N LYS A 142 -23.93 7.52 -16.67
CA LYS A 142 -24.86 8.31 -15.86
C LYS A 142 -25.84 7.34 -15.18
N LYS A 143 -26.00 7.48 -13.88
CA LYS A 143 -26.88 6.69 -13.02
C LYS A 143 -28.38 7.00 -13.22
N ASP A 144 -28.77 7.50 -14.38
CA ASP A 144 -30.14 7.94 -14.66
C ASP A 144 -31.02 6.86 -15.34
N GLN A 145 -30.55 5.58 -15.33
CA GLN A 145 -31.32 4.47 -15.95
C GLN A 145 -31.86 3.41 -15.00
N TYR A 146 -31.88 3.68 -13.68
CA TYR A 146 -32.48 2.74 -12.72
C TYR A 146 -33.67 3.33 -11.94
N LEU A 147 -34.50 4.13 -12.61
CA LEU A 147 -35.82 4.48 -12.08
C LEU A 147 -36.84 4.35 -13.20
N ALA A 148 -37.15 3.14 -13.60
CA ALA A 148 -38.37 2.76 -14.29
C ALA A 148 -38.46 1.23 -14.31
N VAL A 149 -39.03 0.63 -13.29
CA VAL A 149 -40.14 -0.34 -13.28
C VAL A 149 -40.49 -0.59 -11.80
#